data_533235a3396da6f44967f42fba6c5267
#
_entry.id   533235a3396da6f44967f42fba6c5267
#
_cell.length_a   1.000
_cell.length_b   1.000
_cell.length_c   1.000
_cell.angle_alpha   90.00
_cell.angle_beta   90.00
_cell.angle_gamma   90.00
#
_symmetry.space_group_name_H-M   'P 1'
#
loop_
_entity.id
_entity.type
_entity.pdbx_description
1 polymer ?
#
loop_
_entity_poly.entity_id
_entity_poly.type
_entity_poly.pdbx_seq_one_letter_code
_entity_poly.pdbx_strand_id
1 'polypeptide(L)'
;EPYRRQRQMCIRDRALIDTIRVELRQRYSFGYDYVAVAPGNYGLDFMKESYGYDLDMSVKCSNFIGETIDMAADMGFKRMLLTGHIGKLIKVAGGIMNTHSREADCRIELLTAFAFKCGVAPEYIKCIMDSLTTEEALAALKESGRLYEVMDYAMERICFYLDKRAKGRLEIDCIMYSNEFGELAKSRKAEKWFTLLAQEQAQPI
;
A
#
# COMPACT_ATOMS: atom_id res chain seq x y z
N GLU A 1 32.08 -12.95 2.70
CA GLU A 1 30.87 -13.14 1.90
C GLU A 1 29.69 -12.13 2.12
N PRO A 2 29.67 -11.25 3.12
CA PRO A 2 28.63 -10.21 3.22
C PRO A 2 28.58 -9.31 1.99
N TYR A 3 29.71 -8.94 1.44
CA TYR A 3 29.83 -8.08 0.25
C TYR A 3 29.21 -8.70 -1.01
N ARG A 4 29.32 -9.99 -1.20
CA ARG A 4 28.73 -10.71 -2.34
C ARG A 4 27.21 -10.76 -2.24
N ARG A 5 26.66 -11.00 -1.05
CA ARG A 5 25.20 -10.97 -0.79
C ARG A 5 24.63 -9.57 -0.99
N GLN A 6 25.31 -8.55 -0.49
CA GLN A 6 24.88 -7.15 -0.66
C GLN A 6 24.87 -6.73 -2.14
N ARG A 7 25.88 -7.12 -2.91
CA ARG A 7 25.94 -6.86 -4.36
C ARG A 7 24.83 -7.58 -5.12
N GLN A 8 24.52 -8.83 -4.79
CA GLN A 8 23.42 -9.57 -5.41
C GLN A 8 22.05 -8.95 -5.09
N MET A 9 21.86 -8.44 -3.88
CA MET A 9 20.64 -7.74 -3.48
C MET A 9 20.47 -6.43 -4.26
N CYS A 10 21.51 -5.62 -4.39
CA CYS A 10 21.48 -4.39 -5.18
C CYS A 10 21.15 -4.65 -6.66
N ILE A 11 21.62 -5.75 -7.24
CA ILE A 11 21.28 -6.16 -8.60
C ILE A 11 19.81 -6.55 -8.71
N ARG A 12 19.28 -7.31 -7.76
CA ARG A 12 17.87 -7.68 -7.70
C ARG A 12 16.96 -6.46 -7.56
N ASP A 13 17.29 -5.55 -6.65
CA ASP A 13 16.52 -4.34 -6.40
C ASP A 13 16.46 -3.47 -7.66
N ARG A 14 17.61 -3.31 -8.34
CA ARG A 14 17.67 -2.56 -9.61
C ARG A 14 16.86 -3.23 -10.71
N ALA A 15 16.93 -4.54 -10.85
CA ALA A 15 16.15 -5.28 -11.84
C ALA A 15 14.64 -5.15 -11.60
N LEU A 16 14.20 -5.19 -10.33
CA LEU A 16 12.79 -4.96 -9.99
C LEU A 16 12.34 -3.54 -10.32
N ILE A 17 13.14 -2.53 -9.98
CA ILE A 17 12.84 -1.12 -10.31
C ILE A 17 12.79 -0.93 -11.83
N ASP A 18 13.68 -1.56 -12.59
CA ASP A 18 13.67 -1.49 -14.06
C ASP A 18 12.43 -2.18 -14.65
N THR A 19 11.98 -3.32 -14.06
CA THR A 19 10.73 -3.98 -14.44
C THR A 19 9.52 -3.06 -14.21
N ILE A 20 9.41 -2.45 -13.03
CA ILE A 20 8.35 -1.48 -12.72
C ILE A 20 8.34 -0.35 -13.75
N ARG A 21 9.51 0.17 -14.11
CA ARG A 21 9.65 1.23 -15.11
C ARG A 21 9.15 0.80 -16.49
N VAL A 22 9.43 -0.43 -16.89
CA VAL A 22 8.96 -0.98 -18.17
C VAL A 22 7.44 -1.12 -18.18
N GLU A 23 6.85 -1.69 -17.12
CA GLU A 23 5.40 -1.84 -16.99
C GLU A 23 4.67 -0.49 -17.00
N LEU A 24 5.17 0.50 -16.27
CA LEU A 24 4.64 1.86 -16.29
C LEU A 24 4.71 2.49 -17.71
N ARG A 25 5.86 2.37 -18.39
CA ARG A 25 6.02 2.88 -19.77
C ARG A 25 5.06 2.21 -20.74
N GLN A 26 4.91 0.90 -20.65
CA GLN A 26 3.97 0.15 -21.49
C GLN A 26 2.56 0.68 -21.31
N ARG A 27 2.10 0.83 -20.06
CA ARG A 27 0.78 1.34 -19.75
C ARG A 27 0.58 2.78 -20.26
N TYR A 28 1.56 3.63 -20.07
CA TYR A 28 1.52 5.01 -20.58
C TYR A 28 1.48 5.07 -22.11
N SER A 29 2.21 4.18 -22.80
CA SER A 29 2.22 4.10 -24.26
C SER A 29 0.88 3.65 -24.87
N PHE A 30 0.04 2.96 -24.12
CA PHE A 30 -1.33 2.63 -24.50
C PHE A 30 -2.32 3.80 -24.31
N GLY A 31 -1.85 4.96 -23.86
CA GLY A 31 -2.65 6.17 -23.71
C GLY A 31 -3.34 6.31 -22.35
N TYR A 32 -3.05 5.47 -21.38
CA TYR A 32 -3.58 5.61 -20.02
C TYR A 32 -2.83 6.70 -19.27
N ASP A 33 -3.55 7.66 -18.69
CA ASP A 33 -3.01 8.67 -17.78
C ASP A 33 -3.20 8.30 -16.29
N TYR A 34 -3.64 7.07 -16.03
CA TYR A 34 -3.86 6.51 -14.70
C TYR A 34 -3.27 5.11 -14.59
N VAL A 35 -2.93 4.71 -13.37
CA VAL A 35 -2.35 3.39 -13.10
C VAL A 35 -2.79 2.83 -11.75
N ALA A 36 -3.13 1.55 -11.73
CA ALA A 36 -3.29 0.79 -10.49
C ALA A 36 -1.95 0.13 -10.12
N VAL A 37 -1.57 0.21 -8.86
CA VAL A 37 -0.29 -0.26 -8.34
C VAL A 37 -0.52 -1.12 -7.10
N ALA A 38 0.17 -2.26 -7.04
CA ALA A 38 0.09 -3.15 -5.88
C ALA A 38 1.49 -3.57 -5.39
N PRO A 39 1.81 -3.46 -4.09
CA PRO A 39 3.09 -3.87 -3.52
C PRO A 39 3.23 -5.38 -3.29
N GLY A 40 2.33 -6.19 -3.82
CA GLY A 40 2.35 -7.66 -3.71
C GLY A 40 1.09 -8.30 -4.25
N ASN A 41 1.02 -9.63 -4.15
CA ASN A 41 -0.10 -10.44 -4.64
C ASN A 41 -1.11 -10.83 -3.54
N TYR A 42 -0.90 -10.38 -2.32
CA TYR A 42 -1.81 -10.70 -1.21
C TYR A 42 -3.15 -10.01 -1.39
N GLY A 43 -4.23 -10.76 -1.20
CA GLY A 43 -5.59 -10.24 -1.31
C GLY A 43 -6.16 -10.17 -2.73
N LEU A 44 -5.55 -10.87 -3.70
CA LEU A 44 -6.08 -10.99 -5.06
C LEU A 44 -7.54 -11.41 -5.06
N ASP A 45 -7.86 -12.49 -4.34
CA ASP A 45 -9.22 -13.03 -4.25
C ASP A 45 -10.16 -12.02 -3.61
N PHE A 46 -9.73 -11.41 -2.50
CA PHE A 46 -10.51 -10.38 -1.80
C PHE A 46 -10.87 -9.19 -2.71
N MET A 47 -9.90 -8.64 -3.43
CA MET A 47 -10.14 -7.49 -4.31
C MET A 47 -11.03 -7.86 -5.49
N LYS A 48 -10.87 -9.06 -6.03
CA LYS A 48 -11.67 -9.56 -7.14
C LYS A 48 -13.12 -9.83 -6.70
N GLU A 49 -13.31 -10.46 -5.55
CA GLU A 49 -14.62 -10.76 -4.99
C GLU A 49 -15.36 -9.52 -4.49
N SER A 50 -14.64 -8.61 -3.81
CA SER A 50 -15.26 -7.43 -3.18
C SER A 50 -15.51 -6.30 -4.18
N TYR A 51 -14.66 -6.14 -5.20
CA TYR A 51 -14.68 -4.98 -6.10
C TYR A 51 -14.66 -5.34 -7.58
N GLY A 52 -14.62 -6.62 -7.93
CA GLY A 52 -14.45 -7.06 -9.31
C GLY A 52 -13.11 -6.65 -9.94
N TYR A 53 -12.11 -6.27 -9.10
CA TYR A 53 -10.83 -5.76 -9.55
C TYR A 53 -9.75 -6.85 -9.49
N ASP A 54 -9.15 -7.14 -10.65
CA ASP A 54 -8.04 -8.07 -10.77
C ASP A 54 -6.70 -7.37 -10.55
N LEU A 55 -6.07 -7.62 -9.39
CA LEU A 55 -4.75 -7.07 -9.07
C LEU A 55 -3.64 -7.54 -10.03
N ASP A 56 -3.85 -8.63 -10.80
CA ASP A 56 -2.90 -9.05 -11.82
C ASP A 56 -2.79 -8.05 -12.98
N MET A 57 -3.81 -7.21 -13.17
CA MET A 57 -3.79 -6.08 -14.10
C MET A 57 -3.02 -4.88 -13.59
N SER A 58 -2.60 -4.88 -12.31
CA SER A 58 -1.86 -3.78 -11.70
C SER A 58 -0.36 -3.87 -11.95
N VAL A 59 0.32 -2.72 -11.87
CA VAL A 59 1.79 -2.67 -11.83
C VAL A 59 2.28 -3.16 -10.47
N LYS A 60 3.13 -4.17 -10.46
CA LYS A 60 3.63 -4.79 -9.22
C LYS A 60 4.85 -4.02 -8.72
N CYS A 61 4.68 -3.16 -7.73
CA CYS A 61 5.77 -2.32 -7.22
C CYS A 61 6.65 -2.98 -6.11
N SER A 62 6.36 -4.20 -5.70
CA SER A 62 7.09 -4.91 -4.63
C SER A 62 7.18 -4.08 -3.34
N ASN A 63 8.38 -3.66 -2.93
CA ASN A 63 8.61 -2.80 -1.78
C ASN A 63 8.92 -1.34 -2.17
N PHE A 64 9.00 -1.03 -3.48
CA PHE A 64 9.50 0.23 -4.03
C PHE A 64 8.37 1.22 -4.30
N ILE A 65 7.54 1.50 -3.29
CA ILE A 65 6.38 2.40 -3.41
C ILE A 65 6.85 3.81 -3.80
N GLY A 66 7.89 4.32 -3.13
CA GLY A 66 8.40 5.67 -3.39
C GLY A 66 8.94 5.85 -4.80
N GLU A 67 9.78 4.91 -5.25
CA GLU A 67 10.35 4.91 -6.59
C GLU A 67 9.25 4.79 -7.67
N THR A 68 8.22 4.01 -7.40
CA THR A 68 7.08 3.84 -8.32
C THR A 68 6.29 5.14 -8.45
N ILE A 69 6.05 5.85 -7.35
CA ILE A 69 5.39 7.17 -7.35
C ILE A 69 6.22 8.17 -8.16
N ASP A 70 7.52 8.23 -7.92
CA ASP A 70 8.41 9.14 -8.63
C ASP A 70 8.41 8.87 -10.15
N MET A 71 8.57 7.59 -10.55
CA MET A 71 8.56 7.19 -11.96
C MET A 71 7.21 7.48 -12.64
N ALA A 72 6.10 7.21 -11.99
CA ALA A 72 4.77 7.49 -12.54
C ALA A 72 4.57 9.01 -12.72
N ALA A 73 4.94 9.80 -11.72
CA ALA A 73 4.86 11.26 -11.80
C ALA A 73 5.76 11.83 -12.90
N ASP A 74 6.99 11.32 -13.05
CA ASP A 74 7.96 11.76 -14.07
C ASP A 74 7.51 11.37 -15.50
N MET A 75 6.78 10.26 -15.66
CA MET A 75 6.18 9.84 -16.93
C MET A 75 4.92 10.63 -17.30
N GLY A 76 4.33 11.39 -16.38
CA GLY A 76 3.17 12.23 -16.64
C GLY A 76 1.81 11.58 -16.30
N PHE A 77 1.79 10.46 -15.58
CA PHE A 77 0.54 9.94 -15.02
C PHE A 77 -0.14 11.01 -14.15
N LYS A 78 -1.46 11.07 -14.23
CA LYS A 78 -2.27 12.02 -13.46
C LYS A 78 -2.82 11.40 -12.18
N ARG A 79 -3.12 10.11 -12.21
CA ARG A 79 -3.77 9.41 -11.10
C ARG A 79 -3.14 8.04 -10.86
N MET A 80 -3.04 7.65 -9.59
CA MET A 80 -2.59 6.34 -9.15
C MET A 80 -3.53 5.78 -8.09
N LEU A 81 -3.88 4.50 -8.19
CA LEU A 81 -4.51 3.74 -7.11
C LEU A 81 -3.48 2.81 -6.52
N LEU A 82 -3.13 3.00 -5.26
CA LEU A 82 -2.28 2.10 -4.49
C LEU A 82 -3.16 1.15 -3.67
N THR A 83 -3.08 -0.15 -3.96
CA THR A 83 -3.84 -1.17 -3.22
C THR A 83 -2.89 -2.14 -2.56
N GLY A 84 -2.97 -2.30 -1.24
CA GLY A 84 -2.01 -3.15 -0.55
C GLY A 84 -2.44 -3.68 0.81
N HIS A 85 -1.76 -4.75 1.21
CA HIS A 85 -1.92 -5.37 2.53
C HIS A 85 -1.36 -4.46 3.63
N ILE A 86 -2.03 -4.43 4.80
CA ILE A 86 -1.64 -3.61 5.96
C ILE A 86 -0.18 -3.82 6.37
N GLY A 87 0.35 -5.04 6.28
CA GLY A 87 1.75 -5.33 6.64
C GLY A 87 2.79 -4.50 5.89
N LYS A 88 2.42 -3.92 4.72
CA LYS A 88 3.26 -2.96 3.98
C LYS A 88 2.76 -1.53 4.14
N LEU A 89 1.46 -1.30 3.99
CA LEU A 89 0.91 0.06 3.95
C LEU A 89 0.99 0.78 5.29
N ILE A 90 0.95 0.07 6.42
CA ILE A 90 1.15 0.70 7.73
C ILE A 90 2.52 1.39 7.84
N LYS A 91 3.56 0.88 7.18
CA LYS A 91 4.88 1.53 7.12
C LYS A 91 4.84 2.85 6.36
N VAL A 92 4.02 2.93 5.31
CA VAL A 92 3.78 4.18 4.57
C VAL A 92 3.14 5.23 5.47
N ALA A 93 2.27 4.83 6.40
CA ALA A 93 1.70 5.73 7.41
C ALA A 93 2.76 6.37 8.33
N GLY A 94 3.94 5.75 8.45
CA GLY A 94 5.13 6.28 9.11
C GLY A 94 6.10 7.02 8.18
N GLY A 95 5.77 7.15 6.88
CA GLY A 95 6.61 7.81 5.88
C GLY A 95 7.67 6.91 5.24
N ILE A 96 7.59 5.59 5.46
CA ILE A 96 8.55 4.62 4.93
C ILE A 96 8.08 4.20 3.53
N MET A 97 8.82 4.58 2.51
CA MET A 97 8.46 4.39 1.11
C MET A 97 9.09 3.15 0.47
N ASN A 98 10.16 2.60 1.05
CA ASN A 98 10.64 1.25 0.78
C ASN A 98 10.21 0.34 1.92
N THR A 99 9.21 -0.50 1.68
CA THR A 99 8.55 -1.30 2.72
C THR A 99 9.25 -2.63 3.04
N HIS A 100 10.46 -2.84 2.52
CA HIS A 100 11.24 -4.03 2.86
C HIS A 100 11.62 -4.01 4.34
N SER A 101 11.49 -5.17 5.03
CA SER A 101 11.74 -5.27 6.48
C SER A 101 13.18 -4.96 6.90
N ARG A 102 14.15 -5.10 6.00
CA ARG A 102 15.53 -4.68 6.28
C ARG A 102 15.73 -3.18 6.38
N GLU A 103 14.86 -2.39 5.72
CA GLU A 103 14.92 -0.93 5.77
C GLU A 103 14.29 -0.42 7.07
N ALA A 104 13.11 -0.94 7.37
CA ALA A 104 12.43 -0.68 8.62
C ALA A 104 11.35 -1.73 8.89
N ASP A 105 11.22 -2.16 10.13
CA ASP A 105 10.09 -2.94 10.60
C ASP A 105 9.54 -2.31 11.88
N CYS A 106 8.62 -1.37 11.71
CA CYS A 106 8.01 -0.59 12.79
C CYS A 106 6.47 -0.70 12.75
N ARG A 107 5.95 -1.84 12.28
CA ARG A 107 4.50 -2.06 12.09
C ARG A 107 3.74 -1.99 13.41
N ILE A 108 4.24 -2.68 14.40
CA ILE A 108 3.61 -2.77 15.74
C ILE A 108 3.73 -1.43 16.46
N GLU A 109 4.87 -0.77 16.40
CA GLU A 109 5.11 0.54 16.99
C GLU A 109 4.17 1.60 16.39
N LEU A 110 3.96 1.59 15.08
CA LEU A 110 3.03 2.51 14.42
C LEU A 110 1.59 2.22 14.83
N LEU A 111 1.16 0.94 14.82
CA LEU A 111 -0.18 0.55 15.27
C LEU A 111 -0.41 0.94 16.73
N THR A 112 0.58 0.71 17.60
CA THR A 112 0.53 1.11 19.01
C THR A 112 0.38 2.62 19.17
N ALA A 113 1.19 3.41 18.45
CA ALA A 113 1.12 4.87 18.50
C ALA A 113 -0.23 5.39 17.98
N PHE A 114 -0.78 4.80 16.93
CA PHE A 114 -2.07 5.19 16.38
C PHE A 114 -3.23 4.78 17.31
N ALA A 115 -3.16 3.60 17.91
CA ALA A 115 -4.10 3.15 18.93
C ALA A 115 -4.13 4.12 20.13
N PHE A 116 -2.96 4.52 20.61
CA PHE A 116 -2.83 5.53 21.68
C PHE A 116 -3.47 6.86 21.25
N LYS A 117 -3.18 7.33 20.04
CA LYS A 117 -3.72 8.58 19.50
C LYS A 117 -5.25 8.55 19.39
N CYS A 118 -5.84 7.41 19.07
CA CYS A 118 -7.28 7.21 18.98
C CYS A 118 -7.95 6.89 20.32
N GLY A 119 -7.21 6.92 21.45
CA GLY A 119 -7.77 6.70 22.78
C GLY A 119 -8.17 5.26 23.08
N VAL A 120 -7.48 4.28 22.47
CA VAL A 120 -7.61 2.87 22.82
C VAL A 120 -7.18 2.66 24.27
N ALA A 121 -7.92 1.83 25.02
CA ALA A 121 -7.64 1.60 26.42
C ALA A 121 -6.27 0.92 26.65
N PRO A 122 -5.56 1.25 27.76
CA PRO A 122 -4.18 0.82 27.99
C PRO A 122 -3.95 -0.70 27.91
N GLU A 123 -4.90 -1.49 28.34
CA GLU A 123 -4.84 -2.96 28.29
C GLU A 123 -4.72 -3.49 26.85
N TYR A 124 -5.46 -2.91 25.90
CA TYR A 124 -5.37 -3.28 24.48
C TYR A 124 -4.11 -2.72 23.83
N ILE A 125 -3.67 -1.52 24.21
CA ILE A 125 -2.40 -0.96 23.75
C ILE A 125 -1.25 -1.89 24.09
N LYS A 126 -1.25 -2.46 25.30
CA LYS A 126 -0.26 -3.45 25.71
C LYS A 126 -0.34 -4.71 24.85
N CYS A 127 -1.54 -5.25 24.59
CA CYS A 127 -1.72 -6.39 23.71
C CYS A 127 -1.19 -6.12 22.30
N ILE A 128 -1.46 -4.93 21.75
CA ILE A 128 -0.94 -4.53 20.44
C ILE A 128 0.60 -4.48 20.46
N MET A 129 1.19 -3.89 21.50
CA MET A 129 2.64 -3.75 21.62
C MET A 129 3.35 -5.11 21.77
N ASP A 130 2.70 -6.09 22.39
CA ASP A 130 3.22 -7.44 22.58
C ASP A 130 2.95 -8.36 21.36
N SER A 131 2.21 -7.89 20.35
CA SER A 131 1.90 -8.67 19.14
C SER A 131 3.13 -8.91 18.28
N LEU A 132 3.21 -10.08 17.67
CA LEU A 132 4.28 -10.45 16.73
C LEU A 132 3.91 -10.13 15.27
N THR A 133 2.61 -10.11 14.98
CA THR A 133 2.08 -9.91 13.63
C THR A 133 1.07 -8.75 13.59
N THR A 134 0.85 -8.21 12.40
CA THR A 134 -0.20 -7.20 12.18
C THR A 134 -1.58 -7.77 12.43
N GLU A 135 -1.82 -9.05 12.14
CA GLU A 135 -3.12 -9.71 12.33
C GLU A 135 -3.47 -9.82 13.83
N GLU A 136 -2.51 -10.20 14.69
CA GLU A 136 -2.69 -10.19 16.14
C GLU A 136 -2.99 -8.78 16.68
N ALA A 137 -2.29 -7.77 16.19
CA ALA A 137 -2.53 -6.37 16.56
C ALA A 137 -3.93 -5.90 16.13
N LEU A 138 -4.38 -6.29 14.92
CA LEU A 138 -5.74 -6.01 14.44
C LEU A 138 -6.81 -6.71 15.27
N ALA A 139 -6.56 -7.94 15.72
CA ALA A 139 -7.48 -8.66 16.61
C ALA A 139 -7.67 -7.90 17.94
N ALA A 140 -6.57 -7.43 18.55
CA ALA A 140 -6.63 -6.62 19.76
C ALA A 140 -7.39 -5.29 19.54
N LEU A 141 -7.18 -4.63 18.39
CA LEU A 141 -7.93 -3.43 18.01
C LEU A 141 -9.42 -3.72 17.82
N LYS A 142 -9.77 -4.86 17.23
CA LYS A 142 -11.17 -5.28 17.06
C LYS A 142 -11.85 -5.51 18.42
N GLU A 143 -11.17 -6.21 19.34
CA GLU A 143 -11.67 -6.43 20.70
C GLU A 143 -11.87 -5.12 21.47
N SER A 144 -11.00 -4.12 21.25
CA SER A 144 -11.16 -2.78 21.83
C SER A 144 -12.35 -1.99 21.26
N GLY A 145 -12.98 -2.46 20.18
CA GLY A 145 -14.03 -1.75 19.44
C GLY A 145 -13.56 -0.54 18.63
N ARG A 146 -12.23 -0.32 18.50
CA ARG A 146 -11.64 0.85 17.85
C ARG A 146 -10.89 0.55 16.54
N LEU A 147 -11.06 -0.65 15.98
CA LEU A 147 -10.34 -1.08 14.78
C LEU A 147 -10.44 -0.05 13.65
N TYR A 148 -11.65 0.27 13.22
CA TYR A 148 -11.85 1.13 12.05
C TYR A 148 -11.43 2.57 12.30
N GLU A 149 -11.60 3.10 13.51
CA GLU A 149 -11.12 4.44 13.86
C GLU A 149 -9.59 4.55 13.75
N VAL A 150 -8.88 3.53 14.21
CA VAL A 150 -7.41 3.46 14.10
C VAL A 150 -6.98 3.27 12.66
N MET A 151 -7.71 2.48 11.87
CA MET A 151 -7.41 2.27 10.45
C MET A 151 -7.69 3.51 9.61
N ASP A 152 -8.76 4.26 9.90
CA ASP A 152 -9.03 5.54 9.25
C ASP A 152 -7.93 6.57 9.54
N TYR A 153 -7.49 6.65 10.80
CA TYR A 153 -6.35 7.50 11.14
C TYR A 153 -5.06 7.06 10.42
N ALA A 154 -4.81 5.75 10.34
CA ALA A 154 -3.67 5.22 9.57
C ALA A 154 -3.78 5.61 8.09
N MET A 155 -4.98 5.54 7.49
CA MET A 155 -5.21 5.94 6.11
C MET A 155 -4.98 7.45 5.89
N GLU A 156 -5.40 8.31 6.81
CA GLU A 156 -5.08 9.74 6.75
C GLU A 156 -3.55 9.97 6.74
N ARG A 157 -2.81 9.23 7.55
CA ARG A 157 -1.34 9.30 7.58
C ARG A 157 -0.72 8.77 6.28
N ILE A 158 -1.26 7.68 5.72
CA ILE A 158 -0.82 7.16 4.42
C ILE A 158 -1.00 8.23 3.34
N CYS A 159 -2.22 8.78 3.20
CA CYS A 159 -2.51 9.81 2.22
C CYS A 159 -1.58 11.01 2.36
N PHE A 160 -1.35 11.49 3.60
CA PHE A 160 -0.42 12.59 3.86
C PHE A 160 0.99 12.32 3.29
N TYR A 161 1.54 11.13 3.51
CA TYR A 161 2.89 10.82 3.02
C TYR A 161 2.94 10.52 1.52
N LEU A 162 1.88 9.95 0.95
CA LEU A 162 1.76 9.77 -0.50
C LEU A 162 1.72 11.13 -1.21
N ASP A 163 0.88 12.06 -0.74
CA ASP A 163 0.78 13.43 -1.28
C ASP A 163 2.11 14.19 -1.13
N LYS A 164 2.76 14.06 0.02
CA LYS A 164 4.07 14.64 0.26
C LYS A 164 5.12 14.13 -0.73
N ARG A 165 5.09 12.84 -1.08
CA ARG A 165 6.00 12.26 -2.07
C ARG A 165 5.67 12.70 -3.48
N ALA A 166 4.40 12.70 -3.85
CA ALA A 166 3.91 13.08 -5.17
C ALA A 166 4.14 14.57 -5.49
N LYS A 167 4.23 15.43 -4.47
CA LYS A 167 4.45 16.89 -4.60
C LYS A 167 3.46 17.57 -5.54
N GLY A 168 2.20 17.14 -5.54
CA GLY A 168 1.15 17.66 -6.41
C GLY A 168 1.24 17.26 -7.89
N ARG A 169 2.20 16.42 -8.28
CA ARG A 169 2.38 15.96 -9.67
C ARG A 169 1.50 14.76 -10.04
N LEU A 170 1.03 14.03 -9.04
CA LEU A 170 0.26 12.78 -9.18
C LEU A 170 -0.78 12.72 -8.07
N GLU A 171 -2.06 12.55 -8.41
CA GLU A 171 -3.12 12.27 -7.43
C GLU A 171 -3.09 10.79 -7.06
N ILE A 172 -3.00 10.48 -5.75
CA ILE A 172 -2.86 9.10 -5.28
C ILE A 172 -4.00 8.75 -4.35
N ASP A 173 -4.78 7.74 -4.73
CA ASP A 173 -5.76 7.09 -3.87
C ASP A 173 -5.20 5.78 -3.32
N CYS A 174 -5.72 5.34 -2.17
CA CYS A 174 -5.22 4.16 -1.49
C CYS A 174 -6.35 3.29 -0.94
N ILE A 175 -6.16 1.96 -1.03
CA ILE A 175 -6.99 0.94 -0.38
C ILE A 175 -6.08 0.03 0.44
N MET A 176 -6.40 -0.12 1.72
CA MET A 176 -5.68 -0.99 2.64
C MET A 176 -6.57 -2.14 3.10
N TYR A 177 -6.03 -3.36 3.02
CA TYR A 177 -6.75 -4.58 3.40
C TYR A 177 -5.88 -5.51 4.25
N SER A 178 -6.53 -6.47 4.89
CA SER A 178 -5.96 -7.63 5.56
C SER A 178 -6.61 -8.90 5.01
N ASN A 179 -5.91 -10.02 5.05
CA ASN A 179 -6.46 -11.30 4.63
C ASN A 179 -7.56 -11.81 5.57
N GLU A 180 -7.47 -11.49 6.87
CA GLU A 180 -8.42 -11.94 7.88
C GLU A 180 -9.59 -10.97 8.09
N PHE A 181 -9.33 -9.66 7.95
CA PHE A 181 -10.30 -8.61 8.27
C PHE A 181 -10.91 -7.93 7.04
N GLY A 182 -10.48 -8.30 5.83
CA GLY A 182 -10.96 -7.70 4.60
C GLY A 182 -10.51 -6.25 4.42
N GLU A 183 -11.36 -5.38 3.87
CA GLU A 183 -11.07 -3.94 3.76
C GLU A 183 -10.94 -3.34 5.16
N LEU A 184 -9.82 -2.66 5.39
CA LEU A 184 -9.54 -1.97 6.64
C LEU A 184 -9.81 -0.47 6.54
N ALA A 185 -9.40 0.17 5.46
CA ALA A 185 -9.65 1.57 5.17
C ALA A 185 -9.36 1.89 3.71
N LYS A 186 -9.95 2.97 3.21
CA LYS A 186 -9.67 3.53 1.89
C LYS A 186 -9.66 5.05 1.89
N SER A 187 -8.94 5.66 0.95
CA SER A 187 -8.97 7.10 0.75
C SER A 187 -10.35 7.55 0.24
N ARG A 188 -10.71 8.81 0.50
CA ARG A 188 -12.06 9.36 0.20
C ARG A 188 -12.49 9.23 -1.26
N LYS A 189 -11.54 9.23 -2.19
CA LYS A 189 -11.81 9.18 -3.62
C LYS A 189 -11.62 7.79 -4.24
N ALA A 190 -11.18 6.81 -3.48
CA ALA A 190 -10.87 5.46 -3.97
C ALA A 190 -12.07 4.80 -4.67
N GLU A 191 -13.31 5.07 -4.24
CA GLU A 191 -14.52 4.50 -4.86
C GLU A 191 -14.70 4.87 -6.33
N LYS A 192 -14.21 6.04 -6.75
CA LYS A 192 -14.29 6.47 -8.15
C LYS A 192 -13.49 5.60 -9.10
N TRP A 193 -12.52 4.87 -8.56
CA TRP A 193 -11.67 3.98 -9.33
C TRP A 193 -12.39 2.71 -9.78
N PHE A 194 -13.36 2.21 -9.00
CA PHE A 194 -14.02 0.93 -9.30
C PHE A 194 -14.72 0.95 -10.65
N THR A 195 -15.42 2.04 -10.96
CA THR A 195 -16.06 2.21 -12.28
C THR A 195 -15.02 2.27 -13.40
N LEU A 196 -13.94 3.01 -13.20
CA LEU A 196 -12.87 3.17 -14.18
C LEU A 196 -12.17 1.84 -14.48
N LEU A 197 -11.81 1.10 -13.44
CA LEU A 197 -11.12 -0.18 -13.56
C LEU A 197 -12.03 -1.28 -14.14
N ALA A 198 -13.31 -1.28 -13.78
CA ALA A 198 -14.29 -2.21 -14.36
C ALA A 198 -14.47 -1.97 -15.86
N GLN A 199 -14.50 -0.71 -16.30
CA GLN A 199 -14.55 -0.35 -17.73
C GLN A 199 -13.31 -0.82 -18.49
N GLU A 200 -12.13 -0.66 -17.89
CA GLU A 200 -10.87 -1.12 -18.48
C GLU A 200 -10.84 -2.65 -18.65
N GLN A 201 -11.27 -3.40 -17.64
CA GLN A 201 -11.31 -4.86 -17.70
C GLN A 201 -12.33 -5.42 -18.72
N ALA A 202 -13.36 -4.63 -19.04
CA ALA A 202 -14.37 -5.01 -20.04
C ALA A 202 -13.91 -4.75 -21.49
N GLN A 203 -12.80 -4.04 -21.70
CA GLN A 203 -12.21 -3.76 -23.01
C GLN A 203 -10.97 -4.65 -23.18
N PRO A 204 -11.08 -5.80 -23.89
CA PRO A 204 -9.89 -6.59 -24.21
C PRO A 204 -8.96 -5.77 -25.12
N ILE A 205 -7.66 -5.81 -24.78
CA ILE A 205 -6.57 -5.22 -25.57
C ILE A 205 -6.45 -5.94 -26.90
#